data_9ad5e9c021e1e197a3ad705b7f2659a7
#
_entry.id   9ad5e9c021e1e197a3ad705b7f2659a7
#
_cell.length_a   1.000
_cell.length_b   1.000
_cell.length_c   1.000
_cell.angle_alpha   90.00
_cell.angle_beta   90.00
_cell.angle_gamma   90.00
#
_symmetry.space_group_name_H-M   'P 1'
#
loop_
_entity.id
_entity.type
_entity.pdbx_description
1 polymer ?
#
loop_
_entity_poly.entity_id
_entity_poly.type
_entity_poly.pdbx_seq_one_letter_code
_entity_poly.pdbx_strand_id
1 'polypeptide(L)'
;MCLHLRMFMSILRAILFGAPLVVIASNSVADGVPADCSQLIVAIAPDWNSMRGKLQLFERPRGGQWSATSAAVPVLFGKNGLAWGTGVAGQGEPGLRKKERDGRAPAGIFPIGKVFGYDAKLPPGGDYPYHQVTEADIWSDDPRSPNYNRHVVIDPKNPPDNYSHEKMRSGDFAYHWLVDIRHNSDPPVPGAGSAIFFHIRRGVNRATTGCTTMAEPELVKMIVWMRAPRHPCYVLLPADEYEKKWGAWDLPAPEKTALQR
;
A
#
# COMPACT_ATOMS: atom_id res chain seq x y z
N MET A 1 72.59 -14.37 -65.48
CA MET A 1 71.50 -13.35 -65.55
C MET A 1 70.31 -14.00 -64.93
N CYS A 2 70.17 -13.92 -63.59
CA CYS A 2 69.11 -14.55 -62.78
C CYS A 2 68.24 -13.47 -62.19
N LEU A 3 66.98 -13.44 -62.57
CA LEU A 3 65.92 -12.53 -62.04
C LEU A 3 65.33 -13.19 -60.82
N HIS A 4 65.38 -12.54 -59.63
CA HIS A 4 64.77 -12.98 -58.40
C HIS A 4 63.39 -12.31 -58.29
N LEU A 5 62.35 -13.13 -58.32
CA LEU A 5 60.91 -12.69 -58.06
C LEU A 5 60.66 -12.82 -56.57
N ARG A 6 60.50 -11.70 -55.87
CA ARG A 6 60.08 -11.70 -54.48
C ARG A 6 58.51 -11.64 -54.40
N MET A 7 57.92 -12.66 -53.79
CA MET A 7 56.51 -12.79 -53.51
C MET A 7 56.22 -12.10 -52.17
N PHE A 8 55.42 -11.03 -52.19
CA PHE A 8 54.93 -10.38 -50.99
C PHE A 8 53.61 -11.12 -50.51
N MET A 9 53.67 -11.78 -49.35
CA MET A 9 52.52 -12.32 -48.65
C MET A 9 51.94 -11.21 -47.80
N SER A 10 50.72 -10.72 -48.17
CA SER A 10 49.92 -9.82 -47.34
C SER A 10 49.12 -10.63 -46.34
N ILE A 11 49.42 -10.45 -45.05
CA ILE A 11 48.64 -11.05 -43.94
C ILE A 11 47.48 -10.12 -43.62
N LEU A 12 46.28 -10.55 -43.98
CA LEU A 12 45.02 -9.87 -43.62
C LEU A 12 44.66 -10.22 -42.15
N ARG A 13 44.85 -9.27 -41.23
CA ARG A 13 44.40 -9.43 -39.85
C ARG A 13 42.89 -9.07 -39.78
N ALA A 14 42.07 -10.06 -39.58
CA ALA A 14 40.64 -9.86 -39.27
C ALA A 14 40.51 -9.35 -37.81
N ILE A 15 40.07 -8.12 -37.62
CA ILE A 15 39.74 -7.57 -36.31
C ILE A 15 38.28 -7.96 -36.04
N LEU A 16 38.07 -8.89 -35.14
CA LEU A 16 36.75 -9.24 -34.58
C LEU A 16 36.35 -8.16 -33.58
N PHE A 17 35.42 -7.29 -33.96
CA PHE A 17 34.72 -6.40 -33.04
C PHE A 17 33.69 -7.24 -32.24
N GLY A 18 34.02 -7.61 -31.03
CA GLY A 18 33.06 -8.17 -30.07
C GLY A 18 32.16 -7.03 -29.58
N ALA A 19 30.90 -7.02 -29.99
CA ALA A 19 29.88 -6.11 -29.41
C ALA A 19 29.62 -6.54 -27.94
N PRO A 20 29.65 -5.60 -26.97
CA PRO A 20 29.31 -5.95 -25.59
C PRO A 20 27.85 -6.31 -25.52
N LEU A 21 27.55 -7.51 -25.02
CA LEU A 21 26.19 -7.94 -24.67
C LEU A 21 25.74 -7.14 -23.45
N VAL A 22 24.95 -6.09 -23.66
CA VAL A 22 24.30 -5.37 -22.57
C VAL A 22 23.18 -6.24 -22.03
N VAL A 23 23.43 -6.95 -20.93
CA VAL A 23 22.39 -7.62 -20.17
C VAL A 23 21.59 -6.54 -19.45
N ILE A 24 20.45 -6.14 -20.02
CA ILE A 24 19.44 -5.33 -19.33
C ILE A 24 18.82 -6.27 -18.29
N ALA A 25 19.26 -6.16 -17.04
CA ALA A 25 18.54 -6.77 -15.92
C ALA A 25 17.17 -6.09 -15.84
N SER A 26 16.16 -6.74 -16.35
CA SER A 26 14.76 -6.38 -16.08
C SER A 26 14.56 -6.58 -14.59
N ASN A 27 14.54 -5.50 -13.81
CA ASN A 27 13.99 -5.52 -12.46
C ASN A 27 12.49 -5.83 -12.61
N SER A 28 12.15 -7.11 -12.65
CA SER A 28 10.77 -7.52 -12.40
C SER A 28 10.46 -7.06 -10.98
N VAL A 29 9.64 -6.01 -10.85
CA VAL A 29 8.97 -5.71 -9.58
C VAL A 29 8.26 -7.02 -9.22
N ALA A 30 8.66 -7.66 -8.13
CA ALA A 30 8.03 -8.89 -7.69
C ALA A 30 6.57 -8.55 -7.39
N ASP A 31 5.65 -9.02 -8.23
CA ASP A 31 4.21 -8.90 -7.95
C ASP A 31 3.90 -9.79 -6.74
N GLY A 32 3.83 -9.18 -5.55
CA GLY A 32 3.51 -9.91 -4.33
C GLY A 32 3.99 -9.20 -3.07
N VAL A 33 3.88 -9.89 -1.94
CA VAL A 33 4.32 -9.38 -0.64
C VAL A 33 5.84 -9.24 -0.62
N PRO A 34 6.39 -8.06 -0.23
CA PRO A 34 7.82 -7.87 -0.11
C PRO A 34 8.48 -8.92 0.79
N ALA A 35 9.68 -9.39 0.41
CA ALA A 35 10.37 -10.47 1.12
C ALA A 35 10.75 -10.11 2.58
N ASP A 36 10.90 -8.83 2.89
CA ASP A 36 11.17 -8.30 4.23
C ASP A 36 9.89 -8.06 5.05
N CYS A 37 8.71 -8.11 4.44
CA CYS A 37 7.43 -8.05 5.15
C CYS A 37 7.20 -9.33 5.95
N SER A 38 7.03 -9.19 7.26
CA SER A 38 6.75 -10.30 8.18
C SER A 38 5.52 -10.08 9.08
N GLN A 39 4.80 -8.97 8.86
CA GLN A 39 3.45 -8.72 9.39
C GLN A 39 2.52 -8.35 8.24
N LEU A 40 1.40 -9.05 8.11
CA LEU A 40 0.46 -8.85 7.02
C LEU A 40 -0.96 -8.61 7.56
N ILE A 41 -1.55 -7.51 7.14
CA ILE A 41 -2.94 -7.15 7.41
C ILE A 41 -3.73 -7.55 6.17
N VAL A 42 -4.54 -8.60 6.24
CA VAL A 42 -5.30 -9.09 5.09
C VAL A 42 -6.77 -8.76 5.24
N ALA A 43 -7.34 -8.06 4.27
CA ALA A 43 -8.77 -7.83 4.18
C ALA A 43 -9.32 -8.43 2.88
N ILE A 44 -10.45 -9.13 2.99
CA ILE A 44 -11.16 -9.72 1.86
C ILE A 44 -12.58 -9.17 1.81
N ALA A 45 -12.95 -8.62 0.64
CA ALA A 45 -14.32 -8.24 0.31
C ALA A 45 -14.98 -9.42 -0.45
N PRO A 46 -16.28 -9.67 -0.31
CA PRO A 46 -16.98 -10.70 -1.11
C PRO A 46 -16.81 -10.51 -2.61
N ASP A 47 -16.88 -9.28 -3.10
CA ASP A 47 -16.75 -8.90 -4.50
C ASP A 47 -16.27 -7.44 -4.67
N TRP A 48 -16.09 -6.99 -5.91
CA TRP A 48 -15.61 -5.66 -6.28
C TRP A 48 -16.55 -4.51 -5.84
N ASN A 49 -17.84 -4.76 -5.65
CA ASN A 49 -18.83 -3.74 -5.29
C ASN A 49 -19.19 -3.76 -3.82
N SER A 50 -18.64 -4.70 -3.06
CA SER A 50 -18.92 -4.84 -1.64
C SER A 50 -18.24 -3.73 -0.84
N MET A 51 -19.05 -3.02 -0.02
CA MET A 51 -18.54 -2.06 0.96
C MET A 51 -18.17 -2.72 2.31
N ARG A 52 -18.26 -4.04 2.41
CA ARG A 52 -18.04 -4.84 3.62
C ARG A 52 -17.06 -5.95 3.36
N GLY A 53 -16.36 -6.35 4.40
CA GLY A 53 -15.50 -7.53 4.36
C GLY A 53 -15.04 -7.92 5.74
N LYS A 54 -14.03 -8.76 5.77
CA LYS A 54 -13.36 -9.18 6.99
C LYS A 54 -11.88 -8.87 6.88
N LEU A 55 -11.25 -8.60 8.02
CA LEU A 55 -9.82 -8.35 8.14
C LEU A 55 -9.23 -9.28 9.18
N GLN A 56 -8.04 -9.81 8.93
CA GLN A 56 -7.30 -10.69 9.84
C GLN A 56 -5.81 -10.35 9.79
N LEU A 57 -5.13 -10.52 10.92
CA LEU A 57 -3.70 -10.26 11.07
C LEU A 57 -2.91 -11.56 10.98
N PHE A 58 -1.77 -11.48 10.27
CA PHE A 58 -0.88 -12.61 10.06
C PHE A 58 0.58 -12.22 10.35
N GLU A 59 1.35 -13.18 10.83
CA GLU A 59 2.79 -13.05 10.98
C GLU A 59 3.51 -14.23 10.33
N ARG A 60 4.76 -13.99 9.94
CA ARG A 60 5.68 -15.05 9.54
C ARG A 60 7.10 -14.79 10.06
N PRO A 61 7.92 -15.82 10.33
CA PRO A 61 9.36 -15.70 10.39
C PRO A 61 9.87 -15.30 9.00
N ARG A 62 11.03 -14.68 8.91
CA ARG A 62 11.64 -14.33 7.61
C ARG A 62 11.78 -15.56 6.72
N GLY A 63 11.16 -15.52 5.54
CA GLY A 63 11.13 -16.65 4.61
C GLY A 63 10.25 -17.84 5.04
N GLY A 64 9.50 -17.69 6.14
CA GLY A 64 8.58 -18.73 6.64
C GLY A 64 7.15 -18.59 6.12
N GLN A 65 6.30 -19.48 6.59
CA GLN A 65 4.87 -19.49 6.25
C GLN A 65 4.07 -18.54 7.14
N TRP A 66 3.00 -17.98 6.57
CA TRP A 66 2.04 -17.14 7.29
C TRP A 66 1.24 -17.93 8.31
N SER A 67 1.07 -17.35 9.49
CA SER A 67 0.22 -17.84 10.57
C SER A 67 -0.69 -16.73 11.05
N ALA A 68 -1.98 -17.03 11.22
CA ALA A 68 -2.95 -16.08 11.75
C ALA A 68 -2.63 -15.77 13.23
N THR A 69 -2.61 -14.49 13.58
CA THR A 69 -2.36 -13.99 14.94
C THR A 69 -3.58 -13.32 15.57
N SER A 70 -4.68 -13.20 14.81
CA SER A 70 -5.95 -12.68 15.30
C SER A 70 -7.13 -13.49 14.77
N ALA A 71 -8.30 -13.32 15.40
CA ALA A 71 -9.57 -13.65 14.76
C ALA A 71 -9.83 -12.67 13.58
N ALA A 72 -10.67 -13.08 12.63
CA ALA A 72 -11.16 -12.20 11.58
C ALA A 72 -12.20 -11.23 12.16
N VAL A 73 -12.08 -9.93 11.83
CA VAL A 73 -12.96 -8.87 12.30
C VAL A 73 -13.69 -8.21 11.13
N PRO A 74 -14.95 -7.74 11.31
CA PRO A 74 -15.70 -7.05 10.26
C PRO A 74 -15.12 -5.66 9.99
N VAL A 75 -14.95 -5.32 8.70
CA VAL A 75 -14.48 -4.02 8.22
C VAL A 75 -15.43 -3.44 7.19
N LEU A 76 -15.37 -2.12 7.01
CA LEU A 76 -16.05 -1.42 5.92
C LEU A 76 -15.03 -0.73 5.02
N PHE A 77 -15.37 -0.67 3.73
CA PHE A 77 -14.59 -0.09 2.65
C PHE A 77 -15.28 1.12 2.02
N GLY A 78 -14.84 1.51 0.85
CA GLY A 78 -15.48 2.54 0.06
C GLY A 78 -16.93 2.21 -0.27
N LYS A 79 -17.81 3.23 -0.26
CA LYS A 79 -19.26 3.10 -0.52
C LYS A 79 -19.61 2.49 -1.89
N ASN A 80 -18.68 2.58 -2.84
CA ASN A 80 -18.79 2.01 -4.18
C ASN A 80 -17.95 0.73 -4.36
N GLY A 81 -17.50 0.10 -3.25
CA GLY A 81 -16.66 -1.09 -3.27
C GLY A 81 -15.18 -0.79 -3.49
N LEU A 82 -14.51 -1.58 -4.33
CA LEU A 82 -13.08 -1.59 -4.57
C LEU A 82 -12.73 -1.17 -6.00
N ALA A 83 -11.48 -0.76 -6.20
CA ALA A 83 -10.86 -0.60 -7.52
C ALA A 83 -9.34 -0.84 -7.37
N TRP A 84 -8.65 -1.29 -8.43
CA TRP A 84 -7.21 -1.51 -8.38
C TRP A 84 -6.44 -0.25 -8.02
N GLY A 85 -5.66 -0.34 -6.95
CA GLY A 85 -4.82 0.74 -6.44
C GLY A 85 -3.42 0.76 -7.06
N THR A 86 -2.61 1.71 -6.56
CA THR A 86 -1.17 1.82 -6.84
C THR A 86 -0.40 1.55 -5.56
N GLY A 87 0.28 0.44 -5.49
CA GLY A 87 1.05 -0.05 -4.34
C GLY A 87 2.21 -0.91 -4.80
N VAL A 88 2.63 -1.88 -3.99
CA VAL A 88 3.68 -2.85 -4.38
C VAL A 88 3.15 -3.92 -5.32
N ALA A 89 1.85 -4.21 -5.29
CA ALA A 89 1.18 -5.09 -6.25
C ALA A 89 -0.25 -4.60 -6.54
N GLY A 90 -0.78 -4.97 -7.71
CA GLY A 90 -2.13 -4.60 -8.18
C GLY A 90 -2.15 -3.52 -9.26
N GLN A 91 -1.11 -2.71 -9.38
CA GLN A 91 -1.06 -1.61 -10.37
C GLN A 91 -1.01 -2.09 -11.83
N GLY A 92 -0.53 -3.30 -12.10
CA GLY A 92 -0.50 -3.92 -13.46
C GLY A 92 -1.76 -4.70 -13.81
N GLU A 93 -2.67 -4.91 -12.87
CA GLU A 93 -3.83 -5.77 -13.05
C GLU A 93 -4.89 -5.14 -13.96
N PRO A 94 -5.58 -5.94 -14.79
CA PRO A 94 -6.67 -5.46 -15.65
C PRO A 94 -7.90 -5.10 -14.80
N GLY A 95 -8.66 -4.08 -15.25
CA GLY A 95 -9.92 -3.70 -14.62
C GLY A 95 -10.00 -2.25 -14.16
N LEU A 96 -10.98 -1.96 -13.31
CA LEU A 96 -11.25 -0.61 -12.83
C LEU A 96 -10.12 -0.10 -11.95
N ARG A 97 -9.59 1.08 -12.28
CA ARG A 97 -8.52 1.73 -11.52
C ARG A 97 -9.09 2.72 -10.52
N LYS A 98 -8.46 2.78 -9.34
CA LYS A 98 -8.74 3.78 -8.31
C LYS A 98 -8.53 5.18 -8.87
N LYS A 99 -9.49 6.06 -8.57
CA LYS A 99 -9.44 7.49 -8.93
C LYS A 99 -9.78 8.34 -7.71
N GLU A 100 -9.38 9.60 -7.77
CA GLU A 100 -9.77 10.57 -6.75
C GLU A 100 -11.30 10.69 -6.68
N ARG A 101 -11.85 10.69 -5.45
CA ARG A 101 -13.29 10.85 -5.16
C ARG A 101 -14.23 9.81 -5.78
N ASP A 102 -13.72 8.65 -6.23
CA ASP A 102 -14.55 7.57 -6.80
C ASP A 102 -15.37 6.79 -5.74
N GLY A 103 -15.11 7.01 -4.46
CA GLY A 103 -15.77 6.30 -3.36
C GLY A 103 -15.40 4.82 -3.25
N ARG A 104 -14.26 4.40 -3.84
CA ARG A 104 -13.76 3.03 -3.82
C ARG A 104 -12.50 2.89 -2.97
N ALA A 105 -12.36 1.78 -2.26
CA ALA A 105 -11.12 1.44 -1.58
C ALA A 105 -10.11 0.85 -2.57
N PRO A 106 -8.81 1.16 -2.44
CA PRO A 106 -7.79 0.59 -3.31
C PRO A 106 -7.58 -0.90 -3.02
N ALA A 107 -7.68 -1.74 -4.05
CA ALA A 107 -7.30 -3.15 -4.02
C ALA A 107 -5.84 -3.32 -4.43
N GLY A 108 -5.13 -4.27 -3.81
CA GLY A 108 -3.70 -4.53 -4.02
C GLY A 108 -2.95 -4.80 -2.74
N ILE A 109 -1.62 -4.60 -2.77
CA ILE A 109 -0.72 -4.68 -1.62
C ILE A 109 -0.07 -3.32 -1.39
N PHE A 110 -0.13 -2.83 -0.15
CA PHE A 110 0.34 -1.50 0.24
C PHE A 110 1.20 -1.58 1.50
N PRO A 111 2.37 -0.93 1.54
CA PRO A 111 3.10 -0.74 2.79
C PRO A 111 2.27 0.08 3.78
N ILE A 112 2.54 -0.08 5.07
CA ILE A 112 1.96 0.75 6.13
C ILE A 112 2.91 1.92 6.42
N GLY A 113 2.35 3.13 6.43
CA GLY A 113 3.02 4.35 6.81
C GLY A 113 3.00 4.59 8.31
N LYS A 114 2.88 5.85 8.73
CA LYS A 114 2.82 6.23 10.15
C LYS A 114 1.43 6.02 10.72
N VAL A 115 1.39 5.91 12.04
CA VAL A 115 0.17 6.12 12.83
C VAL A 115 0.06 7.60 13.17
N PHE A 116 -1.13 8.15 13.03
CA PHE A 116 -1.50 9.49 13.43
C PHE A 116 -2.61 9.42 14.47
N GLY A 117 -2.65 10.33 15.40
CA GLY A 117 -3.72 10.34 16.40
C GLY A 117 -3.81 11.63 17.18
N TYR A 118 -4.88 11.80 17.95
CA TYR A 118 -5.14 12.99 18.75
C TYR A 118 -4.41 12.97 20.09
N ASP A 119 -4.09 11.78 20.61
CA ASP A 119 -3.40 11.61 21.88
C ASP A 119 -1.91 11.93 21.77
N ALA A 120 -1.29 12.30 22.89
CA ALA A 120 0.14 12.61 22.91
C ALA A 120 1.05 11.41 22.61
N LYS A 121 0.51 10.18 22.74
CA LYS A 121 1.26 8.92 22.57
C LYS A 121 0.36 7.86 21.97
N LEU A 122 0.97 6.82 21.41
CA LEU A 122 0.29 5.59 21.00
C LEU A 122 -0.46 4.94 22.19
N PRO A 123 -1.46 4.09 21.91
CA PRO A 123 -2.08 3.25 22.92
C PRO A 123 -1.01 2.44 23.70
N PRO A 124 -1.25 2.13 24.98
CA PRO A 124 -0.31 1.34 25.79
C PRO A 124 0.11 0.05 25.08
N GLY A 125 1.42 -0.21 25.01
CA GLY A 125 2.02 -1.35 24.29
C GLY A 125 2.27 -1.10 22.80
N GLY A 126 1.85 0.04 22.26
CA GLY A 126 2.15 0.44 20.88
C GLY A 126 3.62 0.83 20.72
N ASP A 127 4.26 0.32 19.65
CA ASP A 127 5.65 0.62 19.29
C ASP A 127 5.75 0.70 17.77
N TYR A 128 5.31 1.84 17.22
CA TYR A 128 5.27 2.10 15.77
C TYR A 128 5.53 3.59 15.51
N PRO A 129 6.05 4.00 14.33
CA PRO A 129 6.19 5.41 14.00
C PRO A 129 4.88 6.18 14.18
N TYR A 130 4.89 7.19 15.02
CA TYR A 130 3.72 7.95 15.44
C TYR A 130 3.90 9.45 15.25
N HIS A 131 2.80 10.13 14.95
CA HIS A 131 2.71 11.58 14.92
C HIS A 131 1.42 12.04 15.60
N GLN A 132 1.54 12.88 16.63
CA GLN A 132 0.38 13.51 17.24
C GLN A 132 -0.16 14.59 16.32
N VAL A 133 -1.42 14.46 15.94
CA VAL A 133 -2.10 15.42 15.06
C VAL A 133 -2.53 16.67 15.82
N THR A 134 -2.17 17.83 15.28
CA THR A 134 -2.51 19.17 15.77
C THR A 134 -3.36 19.92 14.74
N GLU A 135 -3.70 21.17 15.03
CA GLU A 135 -4.36 22.07 14.07
C GLU A 135 -3.44 22.45 12.87
N ALA A 136 -2.13 22.22 12.99
CA ALA A 136 -1.18 22.46 11.91
C ALA A 136 -1.11 21.32 10.87
N ASP A 137 -1.72 20.17 11.15
CA ASP A 137 -1.57 18.97 10.35
C ASP A 137 -2.67 18.87 9.31
N ILE A 138 -2.27 18.80 8.04
CA ILE A 138 -3.15 18.53 6.91
C ILE A 138 -2.67 17.31 6.11
N TRP A 139 -3.59 16.65 5.42
CA TRP A 139 -3.28 15.68 4.38
C TRP A 139 -3.83 16.20 3.06
N SER A 140 -2.93 16.60 2.15
CA SER A 140 -3.36 17.24 0.91
C SER A 140 -4.00 16.25 -0.05
N ASP A 141 -5.25 16.50 -0.42
CA ASP A 141 -6.06 15.73 -1.37
C ASP A 141 -6.39 16.47 -2.68
N ASP A 142 -5.89 17.72 -2.84
CA ASP A 142 -6.04 18.49 -4.08
C ASP A 142 -5.02 18.01 -5.12
N PRO A 143 -5.47 17.42 -6.26
CA PRO A 143 -4.57 16.97 -7.34
C PRO A 143 -3.70 18.08 -7.96
N ARG A 144 -4.01 19.36 -7.72
CA ARG A 144 -3.22 20.51 -8.18
C ARG A 144 -2.11 20.90 -7.21
N SER A 145 -2.16 20.38 -5.97
CA SER A 145 -1.18 20.66 -4.94
C SER A 145 0.15 19.95 -5.24
N PRO A 146 1.31 20.61 -5.08
CA PRO A 146 2.62 19.95 -5.12
C PRO A 146 2.79 18.94 -3.97
N ASN A 147 1.96 19.03 -2.94
CA ASN A 147 1.94 18.14 -1.80
C ASN A 147 0.82 17.07 -1.88
N TYR A 148 0.22 16.88 -3.07
CA TYR A 148 -0.83 15.89 -3.24
C TYR A 148 -0.49 14.54 -2.63
N ASN A 149 -1.46 13.98 -1.89
CA ASN A 149 -1.35 12.72 -1.15
C ASN A 149 -0.17 12.66 -0.16
N ARG A 150 0.09 13.78 0.53
CA ARG A 150 1.15 13.90 1.54
C ARG A 150 0.62 14.56 2.81
N HIS A 151 1.18 14.13 3.94
CA HIS A 151 1.07 14.85 5.21
C HIS A 151 1.94 16.11 5.16
N VAL A 152 1.37 17.23 5.54
CA VAL A 152 2.04 18.55 5.60
C VAL A 152 1.74 19.20 6.94
N VAL A 153 2.77 19.82 7.54
CA VAL A 153 2.60 20.68 8.70
C VAL A 153 2.63 22.13 8.21
N ILE A 154 1.56 22.86 8.47
CA ILE A 154 1.35 24.25 8.01
C ILE A 154 1.43 25.24 9.19
N ASP A 155 1.47 26.52 8.88
CA ASP A 155 1.19 27.58 9.86
C ASP A 155 -0.33 27.74 10.02
N PRO A 156 -0.93 27.39 11.18
CA PRO A 156 -2.38 27.49 11.36
C PRO A 156 -2.91 28.94 11.34
N LYS A 157 -2.02 29.94 11.49
CA LYS A 157 -2.38 31.37 11.39
C LYS A 157 -2.52 31.84 9.95
N ASN A 158 -1.96 31.07 9.01
CA ASN A 158 -2.01 31.37 7.57
C ASN A 158 -2.29 30.08 6.79
N PRO A 159 -3.48 29.46 6.98
CA PRO A 159 -3.80 28.18 6.36
C PRO A 159 -4.06 28.33 4.85
N PRO A 160 -3.84 27.25 4.06
CA PRO A 160 -4.21 27.23 2.65
C PRO A 160 -5.74 27.26 2.47
N ASP A 161 -6.23 27.66 1.29
CA ASP A 161 -7.66 27.84 0.99
C ASP A 161 -8.51 26.58 1.26
N ASN A 162 -7.96 25.39 1.06
CA ASN A 162 -8.64 24.10 1.26
C ASN A 162 -8.45 23.48 2.65
N TYR A 163 -7.85 24.20 3.60
CA TYR A 163 -7.52 23.72 4.94
C TYR A 163 -8.69 23.02 5.65
N SER A 164 -9.90 23.57 5.56
CA SER A 164 -11.07 23.01 6.24
C SER A 164 -11.39 21.58 5.80
N HIS A 165 -11.02 21.19 4.59
CA HIS A 165 -11.24 19.85 4.02
C HIS A 165 -10.04 18.92 4.28
N GLU A 166 -8.83 19.45 4.28
CA GLU A 166 -7.58 18.70 4.39
C GLU A 166 -7.08 18.53 5.84
N LYS A 167 -7.62 19.28 6.81
CA LYS A 167 -7.18 19.21 8.20
C LYS A 167 -7.41 17.82 8.81
N MET A 168 -6.37 17.27 9.43
CA MET A 168 -6.42 15.95 10.03
C MET A 168 -7.07 15.99 11.42
N ARG A 169 -6.97 17.09 12.17
CA ARG A 169 -7.64 17.30 13.46
C ARG A 169 -8.98 18.02 13.27
N SER A 170 -9.99 17.24 12.92
CA SER A 170 -11.35 17.78 12.66
C SER A 170 -12.29 17.69 13.86
N GLY A 171 -11.86 17.10 14.99
CA GLY A 171 -12.74 16.76 16.12
C GLY A 171 -13.64 15.54 15.89
N ASP A 172 -13.57 14.92 14.72
CA ASP A 172 -14.28 13.69 14.42
C ASP A 172 -13.62 12.50 15.14
N PHE A 173 -14.39 11.80 16.00
CA PHE A 173 -13.90 10.63 16.72
C PHE A 173 -13.35 9.54 15.80
N ALA A 174 -13.85 9.45 14.57
CA ALA A 174 -13.38 8.45 13.60
C ALA A 174 -11.91 8.66 13.23
N TYR A 175 -11.40 9.86 13.39
CA TYR A 175 -10.00 10.23 13.10
C TYR A 175 -9.13 10.31 14.36
N HIS A 176 -9.66 9.87 15.52
CA HIS A 176 -8.86 9.77 16.74
C HIS A 176 -7.58 8.94 16.50
N TRP A 177 -7.70 7.84 15.74
CA TRP A 177 -6.59 7.04 15.24
C TRP A 177 -6.67 6.88 13.72
N LEU A 178 -5.58 7.21 13.05
CA LEU A 178 -5.39 7.00 11.61
C LEU A 178 -4.12 6.18 11.41
N VAL A 179 -4.18 5.17 10.52
CA VAL A 179 -2.97 4.46 10.07
C VAL A 179 -2.86 4.65 8.57
N ASP A 180 -1.77 5.25 8.12
CA ASP A 180 -1.52 5.54 6.70
C ASP A 180 -1.37 4.24 5.91
N ILE A 181 -2.22 4.06 4.90
CA ILE A 181 -2.09 3.02 3.88
C ILE A 181 -1.41 3.66 2.67
N ARG A 182 -0.18 3.27 2.39
CA ARG A 182 0.65 3.91 1.35
C ARG A 182 0.20 3.55 -0.07
N HIS A 183 -1.06 3.87 -0.35
CA HIS A 183 -1.61 3.86 -1.69
C HIS A 183 -1.19 5.12 -2.43
N ASN A 184 -0.69 4.99 -3.67
CA ASN A 184 -0.35 6.12 -4.54
C ASN A 184 0.59 7.14 -3.85
N SER A 185 1.64 6.70 -3.20
CA SER A 185 2.47 7.54 -2.33
C SER A 185 3.88 7.84 -2.84
N ASP A 186 4.51 6.98 -3.66
CA ASP A 186 5.91 7.12 -4.06
C ASP A 186 6.19 6.83 -5.56
N PRO A 187 6.22 7.84 -6.40
CA PRO A 187 5.67 9.19 -6.20
C PRO A 187 4.15 9.19 -6.34
N PRO A 188 3.44 10.10 -5.67
CA PRO A 188 2.00 10.21 -5.87
C PRO A 188 1.67 10.70 -7.28
N VAL A 189 0.69 10.06 -7.89
CA VAL A 189 0.14 10.43 -9.20
C VAL A 189 -1.14 11.22 -8.98
N PRO A 190 -1.21 12.50 -9.35
CA PRO A 190 -2.40 13.32 -9.18
C PRO A 190 -3.65 12.68 -9.79
N GLY A 191 -4.73 12.62 -9.02
CA GLY A 191 -6.00 12.04 -9.46
C GLY A 191 -6.12 10.53 -9.34
N ALA A 192 -5.07 9.81 -8.94
CA ALA A 192 -5.11 8.36 -8.73
C ALA A 192 -5.61 7.93 -7.34
N GLY A 193 -6.11 8.87 -6.55
CA GLY A 193 -6.61 8.67 -5.19
C GLY A 193 -5.61 9.05 -4.11
N SER A 194 -6.11 9.62 -3.01
CA SER A 194 -5.34 10.17 -1.89
C SER A 194 -6.01 9.88 -0.56
N ALA A 195 -5.32 10.16 0.54
CA ALA A 195 -5.83 10.15 1.91
C ALA A 195 -6.50 8.82 2.29
N ILE A 196 -5.82 7.70 2.04
CA ILE A 196 -6.31 6.36 2.33
C ILE A 196 -5.73 5.88 3.66
N PHE A 197 -6.61 5.63 4.63
CA PHE A 197 -6.24 5.25 5.99
C PHE A 197 -7.06 4.06 6.50
N PHE A 198 -6.52 3.39 7.53
CA PHE A 198 -7.37 2.75 8.51
C PHE A 198 -7.84 3.80 9.50
N HIS A 199 -9.14 3.78 9.86
CA HIS A 199 -9.67 4.64 10.91
C HIS A 199 -10.87 4.00 11.62
N ILE A 200 -11.32 4.62 12.72
CA ILE A 200 -12.45 4.14 13.49
C ILE A 200 -13.74 4.23 12.66
N ARG A 201 -14.54 3.18 12.71
CA ARG A 201 -15.82 3.10 11.99
C ARG A 201 -16.86 4.01 12.62
N ARG A 202 -17.48 4.90 11.83
CA ARG A 202 -18.52 5.81 12.29
C ARG A 202 -19.86 5.13 12.59
N GLY A 203 -20.04 3.89 12.16
CA GLY A 203 -21.28 3.10 12.37
C GLY A 203 -21.25 1.81 11.56
N VAL A 204 -22.03 0.82 11.99
CA VAL A 204 -22.03 -0.55 11.42
C VAL A 204 -22.35 -0.62 9.92
N ASN A 205 -23.02 0.40 9.38
CA ASN A 205 -23.44 0.48 7.98
C ASN A 205 -22.89 1.71 7.25
N ARG A 206 -21.99 2.49 7.88
CA ARG A 206 -21.50 3.74 7.32
C ARG A 206 -20.15 3.50 6.62
N ALA A 207 -20.24 3.18 5.32
CA ALA A 207 -19.09 3.02 4.43
C ALA A 207 -18.32 4.33 4.28
N THR A 208 -17.10 4.23 3.73
CA THR A 208 -16.15 5.34 3.54
C THR A 208 -16.19 5.88 2.10
N THR A 209 -15.29 6.81 1.81
CA THR A 209 -14.99 7.26 0.43
C THR A 209 -13.75 6.60 -0.17
N GLY A 210 -13.14 5.63 0.57
CA GLY A 210 -11.96 4.88 0.11
C GLY A 210 -11.16 4.23 1.24
N CYS A 211 -11.25 4.74 2.46
CA CYS A 211 -10.58 4.19 3.64
C CYS A 211 -11.12 2.81 4.03
N THR A 212 -10.34 2.08 4.85
CA THR A 212 -10.78 0.85 5.51
C THR A 212 -11.07 1.14 6.98
N THR A 213 -12.24 0.75 7.50
CA THR A 213 -12.65 1.07 8.87
C THR A 213 -13.10 -0.14 9.67
N MET A 214 -12.85 -0.08 10.96
CA MET A 214 -13.22 -1.11 11.93
C MET A 214 -13.64 -0.50 13.26
N ALA A 215 -14.13 -1.32 14.19
CA ALA A 215 -14.39 -0.88 15.56
C ALA A 215 -13.09 -0.40 16.22
N GLU A 216 -13.18 0.64 17.06
CA GLU A 216 -12.01 1.24 17.72
C GLU A 216 -11.15 0.21 18.49
N PRO A 217 -11.69 -0.72 19.29
CA PRO A 217 -10.88 -1.72 19.98
C PRO A 217 -10.06 -2.59 19.02
N GLU A 218 -10.57 -2.89 17.83
CA GLU A 218 -9.86 -3.69 16.84
C GLU A 218 -8.76 -2.88 16.12
N LEU A 219 -9.01 -1.61 15.86
CA LEU A 219 -7.99 -0.70 15.32
C LEU A 219 -6.85 -0.50 16.33
N VAL A 220 -7.16 -0.30 17.60
CA VAL A 220 -6.17 -0.17 18.68
C VAL A 220 -5.34 -1.45 18.82
N LYS A 221 -5.97 -2.64 18.80
CA LYS A 221 -5.25 -3.93 18.80
C LYS A 221 -4.29 -4.04 17.63
N MET A 222 -4.71 -3.65 16.42
CA MET A 222 -3.86 -3.64 15.23
C MET A 222 -2.68 -2.68 15.40
N ILE A 223 -2.90 -1.45 15.89
CA ILE A 223 -1.83 -0.48 16.14
C ILE A 223 -0.80 -1.03 17.16
N VAL A 224 -1.29 -1.63 18.25
CA VAL A 224 -0.43 -2.23 19.29
C VAL A 224 0.34 -3.45 18.76
N TRP A 225 -0.23 -4.20 17.82
CA TRP A 225 0.40 -5.36 17.20
C TRP A 225 1.51 -5.00 16.19
N MET A 226 1.38 -3.89 15.46
CA MET A 226 2.35 -3.48 14.43
C MET A 226 3.74 -3.21 15.00
N ARG A 227 4.79 -3.59 14.24
CA ARG A 227 6.20 -3.34 14.54
C ARG A 227 6.92 -2.87 13.29
N ALA A 228 7.53 -1.68 13.32
CA ALA A 228 8.22 -1.11 12.16
C ALA A 228 9.31 -2.03 11.58
N PRO A 229 10.16 -2.73 12.37
CA PRO A 229 11.16 -3.65 11.83
C PRO A 229 10.59 -4.88 11.14
N ARG A 230 9.28 -5.11 11.23
CA ARG A 230 8.56 -6.20 10.57
C ARG A 230 7.95 -5.81 9.23
N HIS A 231 8.12 -4.55 8.81
CA HIS A 231 7.66 -4.01 7.53
C HIS A 231 6.20 -4.39 7.21
N PRO A 232 5.22 -4.02 8.06
CA PRO A 232 3.84 -4.43 7.87
C PRO A 232 3.29 -3.96 6.52
N CYS A 233 2.57 -4.86 5.85
CA CYS A 233 1.84 -4.55 4.62
C CYS A 233 0.34 -4.81 4.78
N TYR A 234 -0.46 -4.08 4.01
CA TYR A 234 -1.89 -4.27 3.88
C TYR A 234 -2.23 -4.89 2.54
N VAL A 235 -3.07 -5.91 2.55
CA VAL A 235 -3.66 -6.55 1.37
C VAL A 235 -5.16 -6.33 1.41
N LEU A 236 -5.72 -5.80 0.32
CA LEU A 236 -7.17 -5.74 0.11
C LEU A 236 -7.48 -6.32 -1.26
N LEU A 237 -8.26 -7.40 -1.29
CA LEU A 237 -8.71 -8.05 -2.52
C LEU A 237 -10.17 -8.48 -2.39
N PRO A 238 -10.92 -8.55 -3.50
CA PRO A 238 -12.13 -9.36 -3.54
C PRO A 238 -11.78 -10.85 -3.49
N ALA A 239 -12.71 -11.68 -3.03
CA ALA A 239 -12.49 -13.10 -2.77
C ALA A 239 -11.98 -13.87 -4.00
N ASP A 240 -12.55 -13.60 -5.17
CA ASP A 240 -12.14 -14.23 -6.43
C ASP A 240 -10.71 -13.88 -6.86
N GLU A 241 -10.27 -12.63 -6.62
CA GLU A 241 -8.89 -12.23 -6.89
C GLU A 241 -7.92 -12.80 -5.85
N TYR A 242 -8.35 -12.90 -4.59
CA TYR A 242 -7.54 -13.54 -3.56
C TYR A 242 -7.24 -15.00 -3.91
N GLU A 243 -8.27 -15.77 -4.30
CA GLU A 243 -8.13 -17.18 -4.75
C GLU A 243 -7.20 -17.35 -5.94
N LYS A 244 -7.23 -16.42 -6.89
CA LYS A 244 -6.35 -16.46 -8.06
C LYS A 244 -4.89 -16.13 -7.73
N LYS A 245 -4.66 -15.26 -6.73
CA LYS A 245 -3.37 -14.60 -6.53
C LYS A 245 -2.60 -15.06 -5.30
N TRP A 246 -3.24 -15.74 -4.33
CA TRP A 246 -2.61 -16.01 -3.04
C TRP A 246 -1.24 -16.69 -3.15
N GLY A 247 -1.09 -17.68 -4.04
CA GLY A 247 0.18 -18.38 -4.25
C GLY A 247 1.23 -17.52 -4.93
N ALA A 248 0.85 -16.82 -6.02
CA ALA A 248 1.77 -15.98 -6.79
C ALA A 248 2.21 -14.72 -6.00
N TRP A 249 1.32 -14.19 -5.15
CA TRP A 249 1.60 -13.01 -4.33
C TRP A 249 2.13 -13.33 -2.93
N ASP A 250 2.39 -14.60 -2.63
CA ASP A 250 2.89 -15.09 -1.33
C ASP A 250 1.98 -14.66 -0.16
N LEU A 251 0.66 -14.78 -0.35
CA LEU A 251 -0.36 -14.51 0.67
C LEU A 251 -0.63 -15.75 1.52
N PRO A 252 -1.26 -15.62 2.71
CA PRO A 252 -1.78 -16.77 3.46
C PRO A 252 -2.70 -17.61 2.60
N ALA A 253 -2.53 -18.93 2.62
CA ALA A 253 -3.41 -19.84 1.86
C ALA A 253 -4.87 -19.70 2.34
N PRO A 254 -5.87 -19.79 1.44
CA PRO A 254 -7.28 -19.57 1.76
C PRO A 254 -7.81 -20.40 2.93
N GLU A 255 -7.39 -21.66 3.05
CA GLU A 255 -7.79 -22.56 4.14
C GLU A 255 -7.23 -22.12 5.51
N LYS A 256 -6.19 -21.29 5.55
CA LYS A 256 -5.61 -20.69 6.77
C LYS A 256 -6.30 -19.40 7.19
N THR A 257 -7.24 -18.90 6.39
CA THR A 257 -7.95 -17.66 6.67
C THR A 257 -9.35 -17.92 7.19
N ALA A 258 -9.80 -17.14 8.18
CA ALA A 258 -11.21 -17.10 8.59
C ALA A 258 -12.02 -16.03 7.80
N LEU A 259 -11.44 -15.53 6.70
CA LEU A 259 -11.96 -14.37 5.97
C LEU A 259 -13.07 -14.72 4.98
N GLN A 260 -13.12 -15.97 4.52
CA GLN A 260 -14.08 -16.46 3.53
C GLN A 260 -15.28 -17.21 4.13
N ARG A 261 -15.25 -17.50 5.45
CA ARG A 261 -16.32 -18.23 6.17
C ARG A 261 -17.36 -17.31 6.79
#